data_c79d0a53f243a82f3a1f520c2248e67a
#
_entry.id   c79d0a53f243a82f3a1f520c2248e67a
#
_cell.length_a   1.000
_cell.length_b   1.000
_cell.length_c   1.000
_cell.angle_alpha   90.00
_cell.angle_beta   90.00
_cell.angle_gamma   90.00
#
_symmetry.space_group_name_H-M   'P 1'
#
loop_
_entity.id
_entity.type
_entity.pdbx_description
1 polymer ?
#
loop_
_entity_poly.entity_id
_entity_poly.type
_entity_poly.pdbx_seq_one_letter_code
_entity_poly.pdbx_strand_id
1 'polypeptide(L)'
;MKKIIFIALITLTSTMSFGQNFSELANAEFKSKESFKSAESQVLICANYLFSTPADQAELNRLNAIKYIMKWMEGTSDYTFDLGEKAMKLTNGETDLLGLYMAAMSKAVLENTAGKLSSDEMYNRAEKILVN
;
A
#
# COMPACT_ATOMS: atom_id res chain seq x y z
N MET A 1 8.29 -56.01 -21.22
CA MET A 1 8.97 -54.96 -20.46
C MET A 1 8.24 -53.64 -20.71
N LYS A 2 7.52 -53.21 -19.72
CA LYS A 2 6.81 -51.91 -19.79
C LYS A 2 7.78 -50.82 -19.35
N LYS A 3 8.23 -49.97 -20.30
CA LYS A 3 9.00 -48.78 -19.99
C LYS A 3 8.02 -47.74 -19.48
N ILE A 4 8.04 -47.46 -18.20
CA ILE A 4 7.32 -46.35 -17.61
C ILE A 4 8.15 -45.11 -17.91
N ILE A 5 7.67 -44.31 -18.85
CA ILE A 5 8.25 -42.99 -19.11
C ILE A 5 7.64 -42.07 -18.03
N PHE A 6 8.43 -41.76 -17.01
CA PHE A 6 8.10 -40.70 -16.06
C PHE A 6 8.30 -39.35 -16.79
N ILE A 7 7.22 -38.80 -17.32
CA ILE A 7 7.21 -37.42 -17.76
C ILE A 7 7.13 -36.60 -16.48
N ALA A 8 8.28 -36.15 -16.01
CA ALA A 8 8.33 -35.09 -15.01
C ALA A 8 7.74 -33.84 -15.64
N LEU A 9 6.46 -33.58 -15.33
CA LEU A 9 5.82 -32.31 -15.64
C LEU A 9 6.44 -31.24 -14.74
N ILE A 10 7.52 -30.62 -15.23
CA ILE A 10 8.06 -29.42 -14.62
C ILE A 10 7.00 -28.34 -14.84
N THR A 11 6.13 -28.17 -13.88
CA THR A 11 5.29 -26.98 -13.79
C THR A 11 6.24 -25.81 -13.53
N LEU A 12 6.63 -25.16 -14.61
CA LEU A 12 7.30 -23.88 -14.56
C LEU A 12 6.26 -22.89 -14.01
N THR A 13 6.23 -22.75 -12.69
CA THR A 13 5.53 -21.60 -12.09
C THR A 13 6.34 -20.38 -12.47
N SER A 14 6.03 -19.84 -13.64
CA SER A 14 6.42 -18.47 -13.98
C SER A 14 5.76 -17.57 -12.95
N THR A 15 6.51 -17.25 -11.89
CA THR A 15 6.20 -16.10 -11.09
C THR A 15 6.29 -14.91 -12.04
N MET A 16 5.15 -14.52 -12.61
CA MET A 16 5.07 -13.25 -13.29
C MET A 16 5.30 -12.18 -12.22
N SER A 17 6.56 -11.82 -12.06
CA SER A 17 6.93 -10.59 -11.42
C SER A 17 6.40 -9.47 -12.32
N PHE A 18 5.13 -9.07 -12.08
CA PHE A 18 4.65 -7.83 -12.64
C PHE A 18 5.48 -6.72 -12.02
N GLY A 19 6.51 -6.27 -12.76
CA GLY A 19 7.23 -5.06 -12.41
C GLY A 19 6.21 -3.95 -12.27
N GLN A 20 6.02 -3.47 -11.02
CA GLN A 20 5.06 -2.41 -10.72
C GLN A 20 5.48 -1.16 -11.47
N ASN A 21 4.65 -0.67 -12.39
CA ASN A 21 4.93 0.59 -13.08
C ASN A 21 4.42 1.78 -12.24
N PHE A 22 5.22 2.20 -11.26
CA PHE A 22 4.88 3.31 -10.38
C PHE A 22 4.73 4.66 -11.11
N SER A 23 5.35 4.83 -12.27
CA SER A 23 5.18 6.06 -13.06
C SER A 23 3.77 6.18 -13.64
N GLU A 24 3.15 5.09 -14.03
CA GLU A 24 1.74 5.07 -14.45
C GLU A 24 0.81 5.36 -13.29
N LEU A 25 1.09 4.84 -12.10
CA LEU A 25 0.30 5.09 -10.90
C LEU A 25 0.28 6.57 -10.51
N ALA A 26 1.40 7.28 -10.65
CA ALA A 26 1.47 8.70 -10.35
C ALA A 26 0.51 9.55 -11.19
N ASN A 27 0.16 9.08 -12.39
CA ASN A 27 -0.76 9.74 -13.32
C ASN A 27 -2.19 9.19 -13.24
N ALA A 28 -2.46 8.22 -12.36
CA ALA A 28 -3.79 7.64 -12.22
C ALA A 28 -4.80 8.70 -11.75
N GLU A 29 -6.00 8.63 -12.31
CA GLU A 29 -7.13 9.48 -11.94
C GLU A 29 -8.28 8.60 -11.43
N PHE A 30 -8.85 9.01 -10.31
CA PHE A 30 -10.04 8.37 -9.74
C PHE A 30 -11.27 9.23 -10.07
N LYS A 31 -12.17 8.71 -10.90
CA LYS A 31 -13.31 9.47 -11.43
C LYS A 31 -14.66 9.09 -10.83
N SER A 32 -14.72 7.98 -10.10
CA SER A 32 -15.95 7.47 -9.52
C SER A 32 -15.68 6.76 -8.20
N LYS A 33 -16.73 6.55 -7.41
CA LYS A 33 -16.63 5.79 -6.16
C LYS A 33 -16.07 4.38 -6.40
N GLU A 34 -16.49 3.74 -7.49
CA GLU A 34 -16.03 2.41 -7.90
C GLU A 34 -14.53 2.41 -8.23
N SER A 35 -14.00 3.49 -8.81
CA SER A 35 -12.57 3.59 -9.12
C SER A 35 -11.71 3.65 -7.86
N PHE A 36 -12.16 4.31 -6.80
CA PHE A 36 -11.49 4.27 -5.50
C PHE A 36 -11.54 2.88 -4.88
N LYS A 37 -12.68 2.21 -4.97
CA LYS A 37 -12.84 0.84 -4.46
C LYS A 37 -11.92 -0.14 -5.20
N SER A 38 -11.89 -0.07 -6.51
CA SER A 38 -11.02 -0.92 -7.35
C SER A 38 -9.54 -0.67 -7.13
N ALA A 39 -9.17 0.53 -6.67
CA ALA A 39 -7.79 0.92 -6.39
C ALA A 39 -7.25 0.37 -5.07
N GLU A 40 -8.08 -0.13 -4.16
CA GLU A 40 -7.67 -0.55 -2.81
C GLU A 40 -6.56 -1.59 -2.81
N SER A 41 -6.63 -2.59 -3.69
CA SER A 41 -5.57 -3.59 -3.82
C SER A 41 -4.24 -2.97 -4.27
N GLN A 42 -4.28 -2.00 -5.17
CA GLN A 42 -3.10 -1.29 -5.65
C GLN A 42 -2.52 -0.36 -4.56
N VAL A 43 -3.38 0.28 -3.78
CA VAL A 43 -2.95 1.07 -2.61
C VAL A 43 -2.19 0.19 -1.62
N LEU A 44 -2.70 -1.00 -1.33
CA LEU A 44 -2.04 -1.94 -0.44
C LEU A 44 -0.69 -2.41 -0.99
N ILE A 45 -0.58 -2.65 -2.29
CA ILE A 45 0.70 -2.96 -2.95
C ILE A 45 1.68 -1.80 -2.79
N CYS A 46 1.25 -0.55 -3.00
CA CYS A 46 2.08 0.64 -2.79
C CYS A 46 2.56 0.75 -1.33
N ALA A 47 1.69 0.55 -0.37
CA ALA A 47 2.05 0.58 1.04
C ALA A 47 3.08 -0.51 1.39
N ASN A 48 2.85 -1.73 0.96
CA ASN A 48 3.79 -2.84 1.18
C ASN A 48 5.15 -2.60 0.52
N TYR A 49 5.17 -2.01 -0.68
CA TYR A 49 6.40 -1.60 -1.34
C TYR A 49 7.22 -0.62 -0.48
N LEU A 50 6.57 0.39 0.08
CA LEU A 50 7.23 1.39 0.93
C LEU A 50 7.86 0.79 2.20
N PHE A 51 7.23 -0.24 2.78
CA PHE A 51 7.75 -0.90 3.97
C PHE A 51 8.75 -2.02 3.69
N SER A 52 8.77 -2.57 2.49
CA SER A 52 9.67 -3.67 2.11
C SER A 52 10.92 -3.21 1.36
N THR A 53 11.01 -1.94 0.98
CA THR A 53 12.09 -1.39 0.18
C THR A 53 12.87 -0.34 0.99
N PRO A 54 14.22 -0.38 1.00
CA PRO A 54 15.04 0.62 1.67
C PRO A 54 14.74 2.04 1.18
N ALA A 55 14.74 3.01 2.10
CA ALA A 55 14.36 4.39 1.83
C ALA A 55 15.27 5.12 0.84
N ASP A 56 16.52 4.69 0.73
CA ASP A 56 17.54 5.25 -0.16
C ASP A 56 17.56 4.65 -1.56
N GLN A 57 16.72 3.64 -1.82
CA GLN A 57 16.63 2.98 -3.12
C GLN A 57 15.34 3.32 -3.84
N ALA A 58 15.42 3.53 -5.17
CA ALA A 58 14.26 3.79 -6.02
C ALA A 58 13.38 4.95 -5.53
N GLU A 59 13.96 6.09 -5.16
CA GLU A 59 13.26 7.26 -4.61
C GLU A 59 12.05 7.69 -5.46
N LEU A 60 12.16 7.69 -6.79
CA LEU A 60 11.07 8.06 -7.66
C LEU A 60 9.88 7.09 -7.54
N ASN A 61 10.15 5.80 -7.44
CA ASN A 61 9.09 4.81 -7.24
C ASN A 61 8.42 4.98 -5.88
N ARG A 62 9.18 5.27 -4.83
CA ARG A 62 8.65 5.57 -3.50
C ARG A 62 7.77 6.81 -3.52
N LEU A 63 8.22 7.87 -4.17
CA LEU A 63 7.46 9.10 -4.32
C LEU A 63 6.15 8.88 -5.09
N ASN A 64 6.19 8.11 -6.17
CA ASN A 64 5.01 7.77 -6.95
C ASN A 64 4.01 6.90 -6.17
N ALA A 65 4.50 5.96 -5.38
CA ALA A 65 3.68 5.15 -4.48
C ALA A 65 2.96 6.02 -3.42
N ILE A 66 3.68 6.95 -2.81
CA ILE A 66 3.11 7.90 -1.84
C ILE A 66 2.05 8.78 -2.51
N LYS A 67 2.32 9.32 -3.69
CA LYS A 67 1.34 10.13 -4.44
C LYS A 67 0.06 9.36 -4.75
N TYR A 68 0.18 8.10 -5.12
CA TYR A 68 -0.97 7.24 -5.39
C TYR A 68 -1.82 7.04 -4.13
N ILE A 69 -1.18 6.72 -3.02
CA ILE A 69 -1.84 6.59 -1.72
C ILE A 69 -2.54 7.88 -1.31
N MET A 70 -1.87 9.04 -1.44
CA MET A 70 -2.47 10.34 -1.13
C MET A 70 -3.74 10.60 -1.92
N LYS A 71 -3.68 10.45 -3.23
CA LYS A 71 -4.85 10.65 -4.12
C LYS A 71 -6.02 9.77 -3.72
N TRP A 72 -5.75 8.52 -3.38
CA TRP A 72 -6.77 7.60 -2.91
C TRP A 72 -7.36 8.03 -1.56
N MET A 73 -6.52 8.39 -0.60
CA MET A 73 -6.95 8.84 0.73
C MET A 73 -7.81 10.10 0.68
N GLU A 74 -7.49 11.04 -0.21
CA GLU A 74 -8.22 12.30 -0.37
C GLU A 74 -9.64 12.11 -0.93
N GLY A 75 -9.86 11.08 -1.73
CA GLY A 75 -11.11 10.90 -2.47
C GLY A 75 -11.95 9.72 -2.07
N THR A 76 -11.42 8.73 -1.37
CA THR A 76 -12.22 7.58 -0.94
C THR A 76 -13.30 8.00 0.07
N SER A 77 -14.51 7.51 -0.15
CA SER A 77 -15.64 7.76 0.77
C SER A 77 -15.84 6.65 1.81
N ASP A 78 -15.13 5.55 1.68
CA ASP A 78 -15.27 4.38 2.55
C ASP A 78 -14.48 4.49 3.86
N TYR A 79 -13.49 5.40 3.88
CA TYR A 79 -12.60 5.61 5.03
C TYR A 79 -12.41 7.09 5.31
N THR A 80 -12.17 7.42 6.57
CA THR A 80 -11.80 8.76 7.02
C THR A 80 -10.43 8.70 7.67
N PHE A 81 -9.51 9.54 7.22
CA PHE A 81 -8.14 9.60 7.72
C PHE A 81 -7.90 10.89 8.48
N ASP A 82 -7.33 10.77 9.68
CA ASP A 82 -6.95 11.92 10.50
C ASP A 82 -5.44 12.16 10.37
N LEU A 83 -5.07 13.26 9.73
CA LEU A 83 -3.69 13.74 9.60
C LEU A 83 -3.41 14.91 10.55
N GLY A 84 -4.16 15.02 11.63
CA GLY A 84 -4.06 16.11 12.59
C GLY A 84 -2.87 16.01 13.56
N GLU A 85 -3.07 16.48 14.78
CA GLU A 85 -2.02 16.65 15.79
C GLU A 85 -1.24 15.36 16.09
N LYS A 86 -1.92 14.21 16.15
CA LYS A 86 -1.27 12.92 16.42
C LYS A 86 -0.29 12.52 15.31
N ALA A 87 -0.69 12.73 14.06
CA ALA A 87 0.17 12.48 12.91
C ALA A 87 1.41 13.39 12.94
N MET A 88 1.22 14.65 13.24
CA MET A 88 2.32 15.62 13.32
C MET A 88 3.29 15.29 14.46
N LYS A 89 2.80 14.84 15.60
CA LYS A 89 3.64 14.39 16.72
C LYS A 89 4.45 13.14 16.35
N LEU A 90 3.80 12.15 15.75
CA LEU A 90 4.44 10.87 15.41
C LEU A 90 5.53 11.05 14.35
N THR A 91 5.30 11.91 13.39
CA THR A 91 6.22 12.14 12.27
C THR A 91 7.19 13.31 12.50
N ASN A 92 7.03 14.04 13.60
CA ASN A 92 7.78 15.26 13.91
C ASN A 92 7.76 16.29 12.76
N GLY A 93 6.70 16.27 11.96
CA GLY A 93 6.56 17.14 10.77
C GLY A 93 7.46 16.79 9.60
N GLU A 94 8.19 15.67 9.64
CA GLU A 94 9.02 15.22 8.53
C GLU A 94 8.17 14.63 7.39
N THR A 95 8.38 15.14 6.19
CA THR A 95 7.57 14.77 5.00
C THR A 95 7.67 13.28 4.67
N ASP A 96 8.86 12.71 4.76
CA ASP A 96 9.09 11.29 4.44
C ASP A 96 8.36 10.37 5.45
N LEU A 97 8.42 10.72 6.73
CA LEU A 97 7.71 10.00 7.77
C LEU A 97 6.20 10.17 7.64
N LEU A 98 5.72 11.34 7.21
CA LEU A 98 4.31 11.56 6.94
C LEU A 98 3.80 10.65 5.82
N GLY A 99 4.58 10.52 4.74
CA GLY A 99 4.28 9.58 3.64
C GLY A 99 4.19 8.13 4.12
N LEU A 100 5.12 7.70 4.96
CA LEU A 100 5.08 6.36 5.57
C LEU A 100 3.90 6.19 6.54
N TYR A 101 3.54 7.23 7.28
CA TYR A 101 2.36 7.22 8.16
C TYR A 101 1.06 7.05 7.35
N MET A 102 0.93 7.75 6.23
CA MET A 102 -0.21 7.58 5.33
C MET A 102 -0.28 6.16 4.76
N ALA A 103 0.85 5.60 4.36
CA ALA A 103 0.94 4.21 3.93
C ALA A 103 0.53 3.23 5.06
N ALA A 104 0.95 3.48 6.28
CA ALA A 104 0.61 2.67 7.45
C ALA A 104 -0.89 2.74 7.78
N MET A 105 -1.50 3.92 7.71
CA MET A 105 -2.94 4.07 7.89
C MET A 105 -3.72 3.34 6.81
N SER A 106 -3.34 3.48 5.55
CA SER A 106 -3.96 2.78 4.42
C SER A 106 -3.87 1.26 4.59
N LYS A 107 -2.72 0.76 4.96
CA LYS A 107 -2.51 -0.66 5.26
C LYS A 107 -3.39 -1.12 6.42
N ALA A 108 -3.47 -0.35 7.49
CA ALA A 108 -4.28 -0.67 8.65
C ALA A 108 -5.77 -0.83 8.32
N VAL A 109 -6.34 0.08 7.52
CA VAL A 109 -7.76 0.00 7.13
C VAL A 109 -8.03 -1.06 6.10
N LEU A 110 -7.14 -1.27 5.13
CA LEU A 110 -7.33 -2.24 4.04
C LEU A 110 -7.12 -3.68 4.49
N GLU A 111 -6.28 -3.93 5.47
CA GLU A 111 -6.07 -5.25 6.07
C GLU A 111 -7.09 -5.57 7.18
N ASN A 112 -7.87 -4.59 7.61
CA ASN A 112 -8.87 -4.79 8.65
C ASN A 112 -10.14 -5.43 8.09
N THR A 113 -10.49 -6.60 8.58
CA THR A 113 -11.69 -7.35 8.17
C THR A 113 -12.84 -7.25 9.17
N ALA A 114 -12.63 -6.63 10.33
CA ALA A 114 -13.54 -6.62 11.48
C ALA A 114 -14.42 -5.36 11.58
N GLY A 115 -14.73 -4.69 10.46
CA GLY A 115 -15.53 -3.47 10.43
C GLY A 115 -14.70 -2.19 10.37
N LYS A 116 -15.31 -1.04 10.67
CA LYS A 116 -14.62 0.26 10.61
C LYS A 116 -13.75 0.47 11.84
N LEU A 117 -12.54 0.96 11.62
CA LEU A 117 -11.66 1.41 12.70
C LEU A 117 -12.07 2.81 13.16
N SER A 118 -12.03 3.05 14.47
CA SER A 118 -12.03 4.39 15.01
C SER A 118 -10.72 5.11 14.70
N SER A 119 -10.68 6.43 14.83
CA SER A 119 -9.45 7.20 14.63
C SER A 119 -8.32 6.75 15.55
N ASP A 120 -8.63 6.42 16.82
CA ASP A 120 -7.63 5.94 17.76
C ASP A 120 -7.12 4.54 17.42
N GLU A 121 -7.98 3.63 17.00
CA GLU A 121 -7.58 2.30 16.53
C GLU A 121 -6.70 2.38 15.29
N MET A 122 -7.06 3.23 14.34
CA MET A 122 -6.28 3.46 13.13
C MET A 122 -4.89 4.01 13.47
N TYR A 123 -4.82 5.02 14.33
CA TYR A 123 -3.56 5.59 14.82
C TYR A 123 -2.68 4.51 15.48
N ASN A 124 -3.23 3.76 16.43
CA ASN A 124 -2.49 2.72 17.14
C ASN A 124 -1.97 1.61 16.22
N ARG A 125 -2.75 1.22 15.22
CA ARG A 125 -2.31 0.24 14.22
C ARG A 125 -1.25 0.80 13.28
N ALA A 126 -1.42 2.03 12.81
CA ALA A 126 -0.44 2.71 11.98
C ALA A 126 0.90 2.89 12.71
N GLU A 127 0.87 3.30 13.98
CA GLU A 127 2.06 3.39 14.81
C GLU A 127 2.80 2.05 14.91
N LYS A 128 2.09 0.97 15.17
CA LYS A 128 2.69 -0.39 15.22
C LYS A 128 3.33 -0.80 13.90
N ILE A 129 2.73 -0.45 12.76
CA ILE A 129 3.28 -0.73 11.44
C ILE A 129 4.57 0.06 11.22
N LEU A 130 4.60 1.32 11.67
CA LEU A 130 5.77 2.19 11.49
C LEU A 130 6.99 1.77 12.31
N VAL A 131 6.79 1.20 13.50
CA VAL A 131 7.88 0.87 14.44
C VAL A 131 8.36 -0.58 14.34
N ASN A 132 7.75 -1.41 13.52
CA ASN A 132 8.19 -2.77 13.24
C ASN A 132 9.02 -2.84 11.95
#